data_93f221972533c73a1e1f6113edefc052
#
_entry.id   93f221972533c73a1e1f6113edefc052
#
_cell.length_a   1.000
_cell.length_b   1.000
_cell.length_c   1.000
_cell.angle_alpha   90.00
_cell.angle_beta   90.00
_cell.angle_gamma   90.00
#
_symmetry.space_group_name_H-M   'P 1'
#
loop_
_entity.id
_entity.type
_entity.pdbx_description
1 polymer ?
#
loop_
_entity_poly.entity_id
_entity_poly.type
_entity_poly.pdbx_seq_one_letter_code
_entity_poly.pdbx_strand_id
1 'polypeptide(L)' 'MSSTKRICIYPKDIMRITGKSERYARNLLIKIKNSLEKSNEQLVSISEFCSYTGLKPAEVINLIA' A
#
# COMPACT_ATOMS: atom_id res chain seq x y z
N MET A 1 -15.99 -16.18 -5.66
CA MET A 1 -15.53 -15.79 -5.44
C MET A 1 -14.97 -15.30 -5.19
N SER A 2 -14.96 -15.18 -5.29
CA SER A 2 -14.34 -14.72 -5.18
C SER A 2 -13.65 -14.27 -4.39
N SER A 3 -13.06 -14.56 -4.21
CA SER A 3 -12.33 -14.04 -3.28
C SER A 3 -11.56 -12.97 -3.73
N THR A 4 -11.56 -11.98 -3.13
CA THR A 4 -10.95 -10.87 -3.58
C THR A 4 -9.76 -10.63 -2.78
N LYS A 5 -8.75 -11.41 -2.96
CA LYS A 5 -7.49 -11.07 -2.37
C LYS A 5 -6.89 -9.95 -3.14
N ARG A 6 -6.72 -8.83 -2.51
CA ARG A 6 -6.07 -7.72 -3.16
C ARG A 6 -4.57 -7.92 -3.11
N ILE A 7 -3.93 -7.69 -4.24
CA ILE A 7 -2.48 -7.76 -4.33
C ILE A 7 -1.87 -6.37 -4.20
N CYS A 8 -2.57 -5.35 -4.67
CA CYS A 8 -2.05 -3.99 -4.73
C CYS A 8 -2.60 -3.14 -3.60
N ILE A 9 -1.83 -2.12 -3.20
CA ILE A 9 -2.26 -1.19 -2.18
C ILE A 9 -2.55 0.16 -2.85
N TYR A 10 -3.59 0.83 -2.37
CA TYR A 10 -4.04 2.10 -2.93
C TYR A 10 -4.02 3.18 -1.85
N PRO A 11 -4.06 4.46 -2.25
CA PRO A 11 -4.02 5.55 -1.25
C PRO A 11 -5.08 5.43 -0.18
N LYS A 12 -6.31 5.02 -0.55
CA LYS A 12 -7.37 4.87 0.44
C LYS A 12 -7.02 3.82 1.48
N ASP A 13 -6.31 2.78 1.06
CA ASP A 13 -5.89 1.74 1.98
C ASP A 13 -4.87 2.29 2.98
N ILE A 14 -3.94 3.09 2.50
CA ILE A 14 -2.93 3.69 3.35
C ILE A 14 -3.56 4.65 4.36
N MET A 15 -4.57 5.41 3.91
CA MET A 15 -5.31 6.28 4.81
C MET A 15 -5.96 5.48 5.94
N ARG A 16 -6.52 4.33 5.59
CA ARG A 16 -7.18 3.48 6.57
C ARG A 16 -6.18 2.87 7.54
N ILE A 17 -5.02 2.49 7.04
CA ILE A 17 -3.99 1.86 7.86
C ILE A 17 -3.33 2.86 8.80
N THR A 18 -3.02 4.06 8.28
CA THR A 18 -2.21 5.01 9.02
C THR A 18 -3.02 6.09 9.72
N GLY A 19 -4.26 6.29 9.32
CA GLY A 19 -5.05 7.38 9.84
C GLY A 19 -4.61 8.74 9.31
N LYS A 20 -3.78 8.77 8.28
CA LYS A 20 -3.28 10.01 7.72
C LYS A 20 -4.13 10.46 6.54
N SER A 21 -3.81 11.65 6.00
CA SER A 21 -4.56 12.23 4.90
C SER A 21 -4.27 11.51 3.58
N GLU A 22 -5.12 11.81 2.58
CA GLU A 22 -4.91 11.28 1.25
C GLU A 22 -3.59 11.77 0.66
N ARG A 23 -3.26 13.02 0.93
CA ARG A 23 -2.02 13.60 0.44
C ARG A 23 -0.82 12.82 0.97
N TYR A 24 -0.85 12.50 2.26
CA TYR A 24 0.20 11.69 2.86
C TYR A 24 0.30 10.34 2.17
N ALA A 25 -0.86 9.71 1.93
CA ALA A 25 -0.89 8.39 1.33
C ALA A 25 -0.30 8.40 -0.08
N ARG A 26 -0.65 9.41 -0.88
CA ARG A 26 -0.11 9.52 -2.23
C ARG A 26 1.38 9.75 -2.22
N ASN A 27 1.85 10.62 -1.32
CA ASN A 27 3.28 10.91 -1.21
C ASN A 27 4.04 9.67 -0.78
N LEU A 28 3.48 8.90 0.14
CA LEU A 28 4.12 7.68 0.59
C LEU A 28 4.25 6.68 -0.55
N LEU A 29 3.21 6.54 -1.36
CA LEU A 29 3.28 5.64 -2.51
C LEU A 29 4.35 6.07 -3.50
N ILE A 30 4.48 7.37 -3.73
CA ILE A 30 5.52 7.89 -4.61
C ILE A 30 6.91 7.54 -4.07
N LYS A 31 7.09 7.70 -2.77
CA LYS A 31 8.37 7.36 -2.15
C LYS A 31 8.68 5.88 -2.30
N ILE A 32 7.67 5.04 -2.12
CA ILE A 32 7.87 3.60 -2.25
C ILE A 32 8.23 3.24 -3.69
N LYS A 33 7.54 3.83 -4.65
CA LYS A 33 7.83 3.58 -6.05
C LYS A 33 9.25 4.00 -6.41
N ASN A 34 9.68 5.16 -5.92
CA ASN A 34 11.02 5.62 -6.17
C ASN A 34 12.06 4.68 -5.55
N SER A 35 11.78 4.20 -4.35
CA SER A 35 12.68 3.29 -3.66
C SER A 35 12.83 1.97 -4.42
N LEU A 36 11.75 1.52 -5.06
CA LEU A 36 11.74 0.27 -5.81
C LEU A 36 12.06 0.47 -7.29
N GLU A 37 12.35 1.71 -7.69
CA GLU A 37 12.64 2.05 -9.07
C GLU A 37 11.49 1.70 -10.01
N LYS A 38 10.26 1.86 -9.51
CA LYS A 38 9.08 1.63 -10.31
C LYS A 38 8.66 2.92 -11.02
N SER A 39 8.04 2.78 -12.19
CA SER A 39 7.47 3.93 -12.86
C SER A 39 6.15 4.33 -12.20
N ASN A 40 5.65 5.51 -12.54
CA ASN A 40 4.38 5.98 -11.98
C ASN A 40 3.21 5.09 -12.35
N GLU A 41 3.33 4.35 -13.44
CA GLU A 41 2.25 3.47 -13.90
C GLU A 41 2.26 2.10 -13.23
N GLN A 42 3.34 1.76 -12.57
CA GLN A 42 3.41 0.47 -11.91
C GLN A 42 2.77 0.56 -10.54
N LEU A 43 2.12 -0.53 -10.14
CA LEU A 43 1.44 -0.58 -8.86
C LEU A 43 2.36 -1.10 -7.78
N VAL A 44 2.06 -0.72 -6.54
CA VAL A 44 2.80 -1.21 -5.38
C VAL A 44 1.98 -2.34 -4.76
N SER A 45 2.62 -3.48 -4.55
CA SER A 45 1.94 -4.62 -3.93
C SER A 45 1.87 -4.41 -2.41
N ILE A 46 0.95 -5.13 -1.79
CA ILE A 46 0.84 -5.11 -0.34
C ILE A 46 2.14 -5.60 0.29
N SER A 47 2.75 -6.62 -0.32
CA SER A 47 4.01 -7.15 0.17
C SER A 47 5.12 -6.09 0.12
N GLU A 48 5.19 -5.35 -0.98
CA GLU A 48 6.19 -4.29 -1.12
C GLU A 48 5.95 -3.17 -0.12
N PHE A 49 4.68 -2.80 0.07
CA PHE A 49 4.33 -1.78 1.05
C PHE A 49 4.74 -2.21 2.45
N CYS A 50 4.46 -3.45 2.81
CA CYS A 50 4.79 -3.96 4.12
C CYS A 50 6.30 -4.03 4.33
N SER A 51 7.03 -4.42 3.29
CA SER A 51 8.48 -4.46 3.36
C SER A 51 9.07 -3.08 3.59
N TYR A 52 8.49 -2.07 2.92
CA TYR A 52 8.97 -0.71 3.03
C TYR A 52 8.67 -0.11 4.41
N THR A 53 7.46 -0.34 4.91
CA THR A 53 7.00 0.28 6.15
C THR A 53 7.32 -0.54 7.39
N GLY A 54 7.63 -1.82 7.23
CA GLY A 54 7.86 -2.69 8.36
C GLY A 54 6.59 -3.26 8.97
N LEU A 55 5.45 -3.04 8.32
CA LEU A 55 4.19 -3.58 8.82
C LEU A 55 4.03 -5.03 8.41
N LYS A 56 3.19 -5.76 9.14
CA LYS A 56 2.93 -7.15 8.84
C LYS A 56 1.80 -7.29 7.83
N PRO A 57 2.01 -8.08 6.77
CA PRO A 57 0.96 -8.23 5.75
C PRO A 57 -0.37 -8.68 6.30
N ALA A 58 -0.37 -9.57 7.28
CA ALA A 58 -1.62 -10.07 7.85
C ALA A 58 -2.41 -8.94 8.49
N GLU A 59 -1.74 -8.03 9.17
CA GLU A 59 -2.42 -6.91 9.80
C GLU A 59 -2.95 -5.93 8.78
N VAL A 60 -2.18 -5.68 7.73
CA VAL A 60 -2.60 -4.78 6.67
C VAL A 60 -3.82 -5.34 5.96
N ILE A 61 -3.81 -6.62 5.63
CA ILE A 61 -4.93 -7.25 4.95
C ILE A 61 -6.19 -7.19 5.79
N ASN A 62 -6.07 -7.37 7.11
CA ASN A 62 -7.23 -7.29 7.98
C ASN A 62 -7.86 -5.91 7.98
N LEU A 63 -7.09 -4.87 7.75
CA LEU A 63 -7.60 -3.51 7.76
C LEU A 63 -8.25 -3.11 6.44
N ILE A 64 -7.83 -3.73 5.34
CA ILE A 64 -8.29 -3.28 4.02
C ILE A 64 -9.11 -4.32 3.28
N ALA A 65 -9.19 -5.53 3.77
CA ALA A 65 -9.94 -6.60 3.08
C ALA A 65 -11.42 -6.51 3.38
#